data_4d5abfa1b88c756786075cd62606a1a9
#
_entry.id   4d5abfa1b88c756786075cd62606a1a9
#
_cell.length_a   1.000
_cell.length_b   1.000
_cell.length_c   1.000
_cell.angle_alpha   90.00
_cell.angle_beta   90.00
_cell.angle_gamma   90.00
#
_symmetry.space_group_name_H-M   'P 1'
#
loop_
_entity.id
_entity.type
_entity.pdbx_description
1 polymer ?
#
loop_
_entity_poly.entity_id
_entity_poly.type
_entity_poly.pdbx_seq_one_letter_code
_entity_poly.pdbx_strand_id
1 'polypeptide(L)'
;NHVMEVNFENFPKLIDAMGGVSYKGSCVVSKINGGYKNGGYTLRLKAGRTHIDGKQALALARTRKNLCNPRENDLARAQRQQKILGAMKWRMLTPMAFVRLPWIAWQAPQTMRTDMSGPNQLGMFGGLMIGGSSNSRVLKPTGAAVTSSGGAGLTVSPAARQRAVDRFLRG
;
A
#
# COMPACT_ATOMS: atom_id res chain seq x y z
N ASN A 1 -8.82 -11.00 -16.89
CA ASN A 1 -8.66 -10.61 -15.48
C ASN A 1 -7.42 -11.32 -14.95
N HIS A 2 -6.51 -10.58 -14.36
CA HIS A 2 -5.28 -11.13 -13.79
C HIS A 2 -5.26 -10.95 -12.28
N VAL A 3 -4.60 -11.87 -11.59
CA VAL A 3 -4.41 -11.82 -10.13
C VAL A 3 -2.95 -11.46 -9.85
N MET A 4 -2.76 -10.56 -8.89
CA MET A 4 -1.45 -10.22 -8.37
C MET A 4 -1.47 -10.34 -6.85
N GLU A 5 -0.59 -11.18 -6.33
CA GLU A 5 -0.42 -11.39 -4.89
C GLU A 5 0.95 -10.85 -4.46
N VAL A 6 0.97 -10.09 -3.37
CA VAL A 6 2.21 -9.53 -2.81
C VAL A 6 2.67 -10.38 -1.63
N ASN A 7 3.89 -10.90 -1.72
CA ASN A 7 4.51 -11.61 -0.61
C ASN A 7 5.08 -10.62 0.41
N PHE A 8 4.51 -10.62 1.62
CA PHE A 8 4.92 -9.74 2.69
C PHE A 8 6.33 -10.00 3.26
N GLU A 9 6.90 -11.19 3.06
CA GLU A 9 8.27 -11.48 3.50
C GLU A 9 9.31 -10.73 2.66
N ASN A 10 9.07 -10.66 1.36
CA ASN A 10 10.00 -10.03 0.41
C ASN A 10 9.67 -8.56 0.14
N PHE A 11 8.48 -8.09 0.50
CA PHE A 11 8.08 -6.68 0.35
C PHE A 11 9.09 -5.68 0.95
N PRO A 12 9.63 -5.89 2.18
CA PRO A 12 10.68 -5.02 2.72
C PRO A 12 11.91 -4.94 1.84
N LYS A 13 12.36 -6.08 1.32
CA LYS A 13 13.55 -6.15 0.45
C LYS A 13 13.39 -5.35 -0.83
N LEU A 14 12.18 -5.37 -1.42
CA LEU A 14 11.88 -4.54 -2.59
C LEU A 14 11.97 -3.04 -2.27
N ILE A 15 11.40 -2.60 -1.15
CA ILE A 15 11.49 -1.21 -0.69
C ILE A 15 12.96 -0.81 -0.46
N ASP A 16 13.74 -1.68 0.16
CA ASP A 16 15.16 -1.42 0.44
C ASP A 16 15.99 -1.40 -0.85
N ALA A 17 15.70 -2.29 -1.82
CA ALA A 17 16.31 -2.26 -3.15
C ALA A 17 16.06 -0.94 -3.87
N MET A 18 14.87 -0.33 -3.70
CA MET A 18 14.55 1.01 -4.20
C MET A 18 15.28 2.13 -3.43
N GLY A 19 15.94 1.80 -2.31
CA GLY A 19 16.58 2.75 -1.40
C GLY A 19 15.60 3.45 -0.49
N GLY A 20 14.54 2.76 -0.08
CA GLY A 20 13.46 3.31 0.72
C GLY A 20 12.50 4.20 -0.06
N VAL A 21 11.42 4.62 0.58
CA VAL A 21 10.39 5.47 -0.02
C VAL A 21 10.06 6.68 0.85
N SER A 22 9.64 7.77 0.22
CA SER A 22 9.24 9.00 0.92
C SER A 22 7.73 8.96 1.19
N TYR A 23 7.36 8.63 2.42
CA TYR A 23 5.98 8.59 2.88
C TYR A 23 5.53 9.95 3.44
N LYS A 24 4.35 10.43 3.03
CA LYS A 24 3.70 11.63 3.60
C LYS A 24 2.42 11.22 4.32
N GLY A 25 2.38 11.40 5.65
CA GLY A 25 1.23 11.00 6.45
C GLY A 25 1.11 11.72 7.78
N SER A 26 0.12 11.30 8.57
CA SER A 26 -0.05 11.71 9.98
C SER A 26 0.94 10.97 10.88
N CYS A 27 0.99 11.37 12.15
CA CYS A 27 1.70 10.62 13.19
C CYS A 27 1.20 9.18 13.25
N VAL A 28 2.13 8.22 13.26
CA VAL A 28 1.81 6.80 13.46
C VAL A 28 2.75 6.22 14.51
N VAL A 29 2.16 5.72 15.60
CA VAL A 29 2.86 4.89 16.59
C VAL A 29 2.11 3.58 16.72
N SER A 30 2.79 2.49 16.41
CA SER A 30 2.17 1.16 16.41
C SER A 30 3.11 0.10 16.94
N LYS A 31 2.59 -0.77 17.80
CA LYS A 31 3.28 -1.96 18.29
C LYS A 31 2.86 -3.16 17.45
N ILE A 32 3.79 -3.70 16.68
CA ILE A 32 3.56 -4.88 15.84
C ILE A 32 4.00 -6.13 16.62
N ASN A 33 3.12 -7.11 16.76
CA ASN A 33 3.38 -8.36 17.50
C ASN A 33 3.89 -8.11 18.94
N GLY A 34 3.23 -7.23 19.68
CA GLY A 34 3.56 -6.93 21.07
C GLY A 34 4.75 -6.00 21.31
N GLY A 35 5.36 -5.48 20.25
CA GLY A 35 6.55 -4.62 20.33
C GLY A 35 7.82 -5.39 20.66
N TYR A 36 8.85 -4.69 21.14
CA TYR A 36 10.17 -5.30 21.39
C TYR A 36 10.20 -6.40 22.44
N LYS A 37 9.33 -6.34 23.46
CA LYS A 37 9.31 -7.31 24.55
C LYS A 37 8.96 -8.73 24.12
N ASN A 38 8.20 -8.87 23.02
CA ASN A 38 7.75 -10.16 22.48
C ASN A 38 8.32 -10.42 21.08
N GLY A 39 9.53 -9.95 20.81
CA GLY A 39 10.18 -10.09 19.49
C GLY A 39 9.53 -9.28 18.38
N GLY A 40 8.60 -8.38 18.71
CA GLY A 40 7.93 -7.51 17.77
C GLY A 40 8.69 -6.21 17.48
N TYR A 41 8.06 -5.34 16.72
CA TYR A 41 8.60 -4.05 16.28
C TYR A 41 7.68 -2.90 16.69
N THR A 42 8.25 -1.82 17.18
CA THR A 42 7.51 -0.57 17.44
C THR A 42 7.82 0.46 16.37
N LEU A 43 6.84 0.71 15.50
CA LEU A 43 6.91 1.76 14.50
C LEU A 43 6.64 3.12 15.16
N ARG A 44 7.49 4.11 14.86
CA ARG A 44 7.29 5.51 15.26
C ARG A 44 7.56 6.42 14.08
N LEU A 45 6.52 7.05 13.54
CA LEU A 45 6.61 8.02 12.45
C LEU A 45 5.99 9.34 12.91
N LYS A 46 6.70 10.43 12.67
CA LYS A 46 6.18 11.79 12.88
C LYS A 46 5.21 12.17 11.75
N ALA A 47 4.32 13.13 12.01
CA ALA A 47 3.50 13.73 10.96
C ALA A 47 4.39 14.46 9.94
N GLY A 48 3.96 14.45 8.68
CA GLY A 48 4.71 15.09 7.59
C GLY A 48 5.31 14.07 6.62
N ARG A 49 6.39 14.48 5.95
CA ARG A 49 7.15 13.64 5.02
C ARG A 49 8.31 12.97 5.77
N THR A 50 8.35 11.66 5.70
CA THR A 50 9.39 10.84 6.34
C THR A 50 9.92 9.84 5.32
N HIS A 51 11.23 9.68 5.25
CA HIS A 51 11.84 8.58 4.49
C HIS A 51 11.72 7.31 5.33
N ILE A 52 11.19 6.24 4.75
CA ILE A 52 10.98 4.96 5.42
C ILE A 52 11.65 3.83 4.66
N ASP A 53 12.24 2.91 5.40
CA ASP A 53 12.82 1.66 4.91
C ASP A 53 11.75 0.56 4.72
N GLY A 54 12.17 -0.60 4.24
CA GLY A 54 11.27 -1.72 4.00
C GLY A 54 10.58 -2.24 5.26
N LYS A 55 11.28 -2.30 6.38
CA LYS A 55 10.74 -2.74 7.67
C LYS A 55 9.69 -1.77 8.19
N GLN A 56 9.94 -0.48 8.08
CA GLN A 56 9.01 0.58 8.46
C GLN A 56 7.79 0.60 7.53
N ALA A 57 7.98 0.42 6.22
CA ALA A 57 6.90 0.36 5.25
C ALA A 57 5.98 -0.85 5.50
N LEU A 58 6.54 -2.03 5.77
CA LEU A 58 5.76 -3.22 6.14
C LEU A 58 4.99 -3.02 7.45
N ALA A 59 5.65 -2.50 8.47
CA ALA A 59 5.01 -2.21 9.76
C ALA A 59 3.87 -1.20 9.59
N LEU A 60 4.06 -0.16 8.77
CA LEU A 60 3.05 0.85 8.45
C LEU A 60 1.83 0.25 7.72
N ALA A 61 2.07 -0.64 6.74
CA ALA A 61 1.00 -1.33 6.00
C ALA A 61 0.19 -2.28 6.89
N ARG A 62 0.83 -2.88 7.90
CA ARG A 62 0.21 -3.82 8.85
C ARG A 62 -0.41 -3.15 10.07
N THR A 63 -0.19 -1.85 10.27
CA THR A 63 -0.69 -1.12 11.44
C THR A 63 -2.23 -1.09 11.45
N ARG A 64 -2.83 -1.73 12.44
CA ARG A 64 -4.28 -1.70 12.72
C ARG A 64 -4.64 -0.67 13.78
N LYS A 65 -3.83 -0.60 14.85
CA LYS A 65 -4.02 0.33 15.96
C LYS A 65 -2.92 1.39 15.92
N ASN A 66 -3.30 2.64 15.77
CA ASN A 66 -2.39 3.78 15.82
C ASN A 66 -2.53 4.46 17.19
N LEU A 67 -1.46 4.42 18.00
CA LEU A 67 -1.48 5.03 19.33
C LEU A 67 -1.51 6.56 19.29
N CYS A 68 -1.08 7.19 18.18
CA CYS A 68 -1.24 8.63 17.98
C CYS A 68 -2.70 9.03 17.71
N ASN A 69 -3.50 8.11 17.12
CA ASN A 69 -4.90 8.36 16.83
C ASN A 69 -5.70 7.06 17.02
N PRO A 70 -6.18 6.79 18.23
CA PRO A 70 -6.90 5.55 18.55
C PRO A 70 -8.24 5.39 17.81
N ARG A 71 -8.80 6.49 17.25
CA ARG A 71 -10.07 6.49 16.50
C ARG A 71 -9.92 6.07 15.03
N GLU A 72 -8.70 5.78 14.58
CA GLU A 72 -8.47 5.28 13.23
C GLU A 72 -9.11 3.90 13.04
N ASN A 73 -9.72 3.72 11.86
CA ASN A 73 -10.39 2.49 11.44
C ASN A 73 -9.61 1.78 10.30
N ASP A 74 -10.16 0.66 9.81
CA ASP A 74 -9.57 -0.10 8.69
C ASP A 74 -9.45 0.72 7.39
N LEU A 75 -10.28 1.76 7.22
CA LEU A 75 -10.18 2.69 6.10
C LEU A 75 -8.86 3.46 6.12
N ALA A 76 -8.43 3.90 7.30
CA ALA A 76 -7.13 4.56 7.47
C ALA A 76 -5.96 3.62 7.12
N ARG A 77 -6.09 2.32 7.41
CA ARG A 77 -5.11 1.30 6.98
C ARG A 77 -5.06 1.20 5.47
N ALA A 78 -6.20 1.08 4.78
CA ALA A 78 -6.25 1.02 3.32
C ALA A 78 -5.64 2.29 2.69
N GLN A 79 -5.92 3.47 3.24
CA GLN A 79 -5.31 4.72 2.79
C GLN A 79 -3.78 4.73 2.98
N ARG A 80 -3.27 4.19 4.09
CA ARG A 80 -1.81 4.06 4.29
C ARG A 80 -1.16 3.15 3.26
N GLN A 81 -1.78 2.00 2.96
CA GLN A 81 -1.31 1.10 1.92
C GLN A 81 -1.27 1.78 0.55
N GLN A 82 -2.31 2.52 0.17
CA GLN A 82 -2.32 3.29 -1.08
C GLN A 82 -1.22 4.37 -1.12
N LYS A 83 -0.99 5.07 0.00
CA LYS A 83 0.08 6.07 0.08
C LYS A 83 1.47 5.44 -0.06
N ILE A 84 1.68 4.24 0.47
CA ILE A 84 2.94 3.50 0.28
C ILE A 84 3.12 3.15 -1.19
N LEU A 85 2.10 2.59 -1.86
CA LEU A 85 2.14 2.28 -3.29
C LEU A 85 2.39 3.53 -4.15
N GLY A 86 1.74 4.65 -3.81
CA GLY A 86 2.02 5.94 -4.43
C GLY A 86 3.46 6.42 -4.23
N ALA A 87 4.02 6.25 -3.02
CA ALA A 87 5.40 6.60 -2.72
C ALA A 87 6.40 5.70 -3.49
N MET A 88 6.10 4.42 -3.65
CA MET A 88 6.87 3.49 -4.49
C MET A 88 6.86 3.95 -5.96
N LYS A 89 5.67 4.26 -6.51
CA LYS A 89 5.55 4.79 -7.88
C LYS A 89 6.43 6.02 -8.07
N TRP A 90 6.33 7.01 -7.17
CA TRP A 90 7.15 8.22 -7.24
C TRP A 90 8.65 7.91 -7.14
N ARG A 91 9.04 6.96 -6.30
CA ARG A 91 10.44 6.54 -6.16
C ARG A 91 10.98 5.94 -7.46
N MET A 92 10.18 5.12 -8.14
CA MET A 92 10.54 4.51 -9.44
C MET A 92 10.75 5.54 -10.55
N LEU A 93 10.12 6.72 -10.46
CA LEU A 93 10.27 7.81 -11.44
C LEU A 93 11.51 8.68 -11.17
N THR A 94 12.25 8.45 -10.10
CA THR A 94 13.46 9.22 -9.79
C THR A 94 14.68 8.71 -10.58
N PRO A 95 15.64 9.56 -10.96
CA PRO A 95 16.88 9.11 -11.64
C PRO A 95 17.65 8.04 -10.84
N MET A 96 17.57 8.08 -9.50
CA MET A 96 18.20 7.10 -8.63
C MET A 96 17.61 5.70 -8.79
N ALA A 97 16.36 5.57 -9.25
CA ALA A 97 15.77 4.27 -9.55
C ALA A 97 16.47 3.59 -10.72
N PHE A 98 16.92 4.33 -11.74
CA PHE A 98 17.66 3.77 -12.86
C PHE A 98 18.98 3.15 -12.43
N VAL A 99 19.71 3.80 -11.52
CA VAL A 99 20.96 3.26 -10.95
C VAL A 99 20.67 1.97 -10.15
N ARG A 100 19.50 1.86 -9.53
CA ARG A 100 19.09 0.73 -8.71
C ARG A 100 18.27 -0.33 -9.45
N LEU A 101 18.01 -0.14 -10.75
CA LEU A 101 17.22 -1.07 -11.57
C LEU A 101 17.65 -2.53 -11.45
N PRO A 102 18.95 -2.90 -11.47
CA PRO A 102 19.34 -4.29 -11.35
C PRO A 102 18.85 -4.94 -10.04
N TRP A 103 18.98 -4.23 -8.91
CA TRP A 103 18.52 -4.71 -7.60
C TRP A 103 17.01 -4.78 -7.52
N ILE A 104 16.31 -3.78 -8.07
CA ILE A 104 14.85 -3.74 -8.11
C ILE A 104 14.33 -4.90 -8.99
N ALA A 105 14.91 -5.09 -10.17
CA ALA A 105 14.54 -6.16 -11.10
C ALA A 105 14.75 -7.56 -10.50
N TRP A 106 15.77 -7.72 -9.66
CA TRP A 106 16.03 -8.97 -8.94
C TRP A 106 14.99 -9.23 -7.83
N GLN A 107 14.60 -8.21 -7.07
CA GLN A 107 13.69 -8.35 -5.94
C GLN A 107 12.20 -8.37 -6.34
N ALA A 108 11.82 -7.68 -7.42
CA ALA A 108 10.42 -7.54 -7.81
C ALA A 108 9.72 -8.89 -8.07
N PRO A 109 10.30 -9.83 -8.87
CA PRO A 109 9.67 -11.14 -9.10
C PRO A 109 9.54 -11.99 -7.83
N GLN A 110 10.45 -11.83 -6.86
CA GLN A 110 10.41 -12.56 -5.60
C GLN A 110 9.33 -12.03 -4.64
N THR A 111 8.90 -10.79 -4.86
CA THR A 111 7.91 -10.11 -4.01
C THR A 111 6.48 -10.33 -4.49
N MET A 112 6.30 -10.64 -5.76
CA MET A 112 4.99 -10.75 -6.40
C MET A 112 4.80 -12.12 -7.02
N ARG A 113 3.62 -12.71 -6.81
CA ARG A 113 3.11 -13.83 -7.58
C ARG A 113 2.00 -13.33 -8.49
N THR A 114 2.05 -13.68 -9.76
CA THR A 114 1.04 -13.31 -10.73
C THR A 114 0.91 -14.38 -11.80
N ASP A 115 -0.28 -14.48 -12.38
CA ASP A 115 -0.59 -15.32 -13.52
C ASP A 115 -0.22 -14.67 -14.88
N MET A 116 0.34 -13.46 -14.84
CA MET A 116 0.76 -12.73 -16.04
C MET A 116 2.08 -13.25 -16.60
N SER A 117 2.17 -13.35 -17.93
CA SER A 117 3.45 -13.57 -18.61
C SER A 117 4.41 -12.37 -18.43
N GLY A 118 5.72 -12.62 -18.51
CA GLY A 118 6.74 -11.57 -18.33
C GLY A 118 6.52 -10.32 -19.19
N PRO A 119 6.24 -10.44 -20.52
CA PRO A 119 5.94 -9.29 -21.36
C PRO A 119 4.71 -8.49 -20.90
N ASN A 120 3.64 -9.16 -20.46
CA ASN A 120 2.45 -8.50 -19.95
C ASN A 120 2.70 -7.77 -18.63
N GLN A 121 3.56 -8.34 -17.76
CA GLN A 121 4.03 -7.66 -16.54
C GLN A 121 4.79 -6.39 -16.87
N LEU A 122 5.75 -6.45 -17.80
CA LEU A 122 6.51 -5.28 -18.23
C LEU A 122 5.61 -4.22 -18.87
N GLY A 123 4.63 -4.62 -19.70
CA GLY A 123 3.64 -3.73 -20.27
C GLY A 123 2.77 -3.04 -19.21
N MET A 124 2.33 -3.79 -18.19
CA MET A 124 1.57 -3.23 -17.07
C MET A 124 2.41 -2.25 -16.24
N PHE A 125 3.65 -2.60 -15.90
CA PHE A 125 4.54 -1.69 -15.19
C PHE A 125 4.88 -0.46 -16.03
N GLY A 126 5.12 -0.62 -17.32
CA GLY A 126 5.31 0.49 -18.25
C GLY A 126 4.08 1.41 -18.30
N GLY A 127 2.89 0.85 -18.41
CA GLY A 127 1.63 1.59 -18.36
C GLY A 127 1.41 2.34 -17.05
N LEU A 128 1.76 1.73 -15.89
CA LEU A 128 1.73 2.38 -14.60
C LEU A 128 2.75 3.52 -14.45
N MET A 129 3.88 3.41 -15.13
CA MET A 129 4.93 4.45 -15.14
C MET A 129 4.54 5.64 -16.01
N ILE A 130 4.03 5.37 -17.21
CA ILE A 130 3.67 6.38 -18.23
C ILE A 130 2.26 6.93 -17.96
N GLY A 131 1.34 6.08 -17.54
CA GLY A 131 -0.02 6.46 -17.15
C GLY A 131 0.02 7.44 -15.98
N GLY A 132 -0.60 8.60 -16.15
CA GLY A 132 -0.69 9.66 -15.15
C GLY A 132 -1.14 9.19 -13.76
N SER A 133 -1.51 10.08 -12.88
CA SER A 133 -1.95 9.74 -11.52
C SER A 133 -3.10 8.71 -11.57
N SER A 134 -2.83 7.48 -11.16
CA SER A 134 -3.93 6.53 -10.93
C SER A 134 -4.81 7.10 -9.82
N ASN A 135 -6.05 7.43 -10.14
CA ASN A 135 -7.04 7.90 -9.19
C ASN A 135 -7.48 6.74 -8.27
N SER A 136 -6.54 6.24 -7.45
CA SER A 136 -6.86 5.23 -6.45
C SER A 136 -7.75 5.84 -5.39
N ARG A 137 -8.98 5.39 -5.28
CA ARG A 137 -9.93 5.88 -4.29
C ARG A 137 -10.47 4.73 -3.45
N VAL A 138 -10.47 4.93 -2.15
CA VAL A 138 -11.16 4.02 -1.22
C VAL A 138 -12.64 4.36 -1.22
N LEU A 139 -13.49 3.38 -1.49
CA LEU A 139 -14.93 3.52 -1.36
C LEU A 139 -15.29 3.81 0.10
N LYS A 140 -15.95 4.95 0.33
CA LYS A 140 -16.43 5.26 1.68
C LYS A 140 -17.68 4.43 1.96
N PRO A 141 -17.72 3.71 3.08
CA PRO A 141 -18.93 2.98 3.47
C PRO A 141 -20.07 3.95 3.73
N THR A 142 -21.27 3.58 3.32
CA THR A 142 -22.51 4.34 3.54
C THR A 142 -23.35 3.76 4.68
N GLY A 143 -23.00 2.56 5.16
CA GLY A 143 -23.70 1.90 6.25
C GLY A 143 -22.94 0.69 6.78
N ALA A 144 -23.44 0.10 7.85
CA ALA A 144 -22.98 -1.17 8.38
C ALA A 144 -24.05 -2.25 8.09
N ALA A 145 -23.59 -3.47 7.82
CA ALA A 145 -24.47 -4.63 7.69
C ALA A 145 -23.84 -5.83 8.41
N VAL A 146 -24.69 -6.74 8.82
CA VAL A 146 -24.25 -8.05 9.31
C VAL A 146 -24.25 -9.01 8.10
N THR A 147 -23.12 -9.67 7.87
CA THR A 147 -23.02 -10.69 6.81
C THR A 147 -23.84 -11.92 7.19
N SER A 148 -24.23 -12.73 6.20
CA SER A 148 -24.96 -13.99 6.41
C SER A 148 -24.23 -14.98 7.34
N SER A 149 -22.92 -14.80 7.50
CA SER A 149 -22.07 -15.56 8.45
C SER A 149 -21.95 -14.90 9.84
N GLY A 150 -22.75 -13.87 10.15
CA GLY A 150 -22.73 -13.17 11.44
C GLY A 150 -21.60 -12.17 11.64
N GLY A 151 -20.76 -11.95 10.62
CA GLY A 151 -19.67 -10.96 10.68
C GLY A 151 -20.16 -9.54 10.45
N ALA A 152 -19.55 -8.55 11.14
CA ALA A 152 -19.79 -7.14 10.84
C ALA A 152 -19.19 -6.75 9.48
N GLY A 153 -20.01 -6.28 8.58
CA GLY A 153 -19.63 -5.79 7.24
C GLY A 153 -19.93 -4.30 7.07
N LEU A 154 -19.29 -3.69 6.10
CA LEU A 154 -19.58 -2.31 5.67
C LEU A 154 -20.27 -2.35 4.31
N THR A 155 -21.35 -1.62 4.19
CA THR A 155 -22.11 -1.51 2.93
C THR A 155 -21.79 -0.22 2.21
N VAL A 156 -21.81 -0.31 0.87
CA VAL A 156 -21.73 0.85 -0.02
C VAL A 156 -23.00 0.88 -0.85
N SER A 157 -23.75 1.97 -0.82
CA SER A 157 -24.97 2.08 -1.61
C SER A 157 -24.65 1.99 -3.11
N PRO A 158 -25.58 1.41 -3.92
CA PRO A 158 -25.38 1.29 -5.38
C PRO A 158 -25.04 2.63 -6.04
N ALA A 159 -25.71 3.70 -5.63
CA ALA A 159 -25.46 5.05 -6.15
C ALA A 159 -24.07 5.58 -5.78
N ALA A 160 -23.54 5.26 -4.58
CA ALA A 160 -22.19 5.66 -4.18
C ALA A 160 -21.12 4.85 -4.95
N ARG A 161 -21.39 3.57 -5.19
CA ARG A 161 -20.54 2.70 -6.01
C ARG A 161 -20.48 3.21 -7.45
N GLN A 162 -21.63 3.47 -8.07
CA GLN A 162 -21.70 3.98 -9.44
C GLN A 162 -20.95 5.30 -9.60
N ARG A 163 -21.19 6.26 -8.70
CA ARG A 163 -20.45 7.54 -8.70
C ARG A 163 -18.95 7.40 -8.54
N ALA A 164 -18.50 6.38 -7.82
CA ALA A 164 -17.07 6.12 -7.68
C ALA A 164 -16.47 5.54 -8.97
N VAL A 165 -17.18 4.61 -9.63
CA VAL A 165 -16.82 4.04 -10.94
C VAL A 165 -16.78 5.13 -12.01
N ASP A 166 -17.82 5.96 -12.11
CA ASP A 166 -17.89 7.04 -13.11
C ASP A 166 -16.74 8.03 -12.94
N ARG A 167 -16.40 8.36 -11.69
CA ARG A 167 -15.24 9.22 -11.39
C ARG A 167 -13.91 8.58 -11.67
N PHE A 168 -13.82 7.26 -11.55
CA PHE A 168 -12.61 6.51 -11.89
C PHE A 168 -12.40 6.45 -13.41
N LEU A 169 -13.47 6.27 -14.17
CA LEU A 169 -13.43 6.18 -15.64
C LEU A 169 -13.20 7.54 -16.31
N ARG A 170 -13.63 8.63 -15.68
CA ARG A 170 -13.44 10.00 -16.21
C ARG A 170 -12.09 10.66 -15.87
N GLY A 171 -11.25 10.01 -15.04
CA GLY A 171 -9.93 10.48 -14.60
C GLY A 171 -10.00 11.33 -13.35
#